data_b8dc88c6bfa19c426ec54d82b3ed7617
#
_entry.id   b8dc88c6bfa19c426ec54d82b3ed7617
#
_cell.length_a   1.000
_cell.length_b   1.000
_cell.length_c   1.000
_cell.angle_alpha   90.00
_cell.angle_beta   90.00
_cell.angle_gamma   90.00
#
_symmetry.space_group_name_H-M   'P 1'
#
loop_
_entity.id
_entity.type
_entity.pdbx_description
1 polymer ?
#
loop_
_entity_poly.entity_id
_entity_poly.type
_entity_poly.pdbx_seq_one_letter_code
_entity_poly.pdbx_strand_id
1 'polypeptide(L)'
;MVERRKIRTEKGLALVPGANKLSGGCNFAVEVPEGSQASLVLYKKRSRKPFVEIPFTQEERIGNMYALSIPDFQPEAYEYNFMVDGKVYIDPCAYRILGREKFGAAVDADIHKVRCGFLRNEAFDWEGDKEPSIPYHEMILYKLHVRGYTKTNRTVTGTKGTFQALEEMIPYWKELGINTIELMPAYEFMESGTCRDAEKEEMVSEKRTEGRVNFWGYIPGYYFAPKRSYCATDDPEKEFKTLIKKLHQAGIACIMEMYFPKECNMLVVLRALQFWKLYYHVDGFHLLGEGVPTEILMHDAILSNTRLMFHDFN
;
A
#
# COMPACT_ATOMS: atom_id res chain seq x y z
N MET A 1 -19.24 -17.96 -25.21
CA MET A 1 -19.11 -16.54 -25.64
C MET A 1 -19.70 -15.71 -24.53
N VAL A 2 -18.86 -15.00 -23.75
CA VAL A 2 -19.34 -14.07 -22.74
C VAL A 2 -19.82 -12.82 -23.49
N GLU A 3 -21.11 -12.48 -23.37
CA GLU A 3 -21.63 -11.23 -23.93
C GLU A 3 -20.78 -10.07 -23.46
N ARG A 4 -20.11 -9.40 -24.39
CA ARG A 4 -19.41 -8.14 -24.18
C ARG A 4 -20.46 -7.08 -23.86
N ARG A 5 -20.82 -6.91 -22.60
CA ARG A 5 -21.47 -5.66 -22.16
C ARG A 5 -20.46 -4.54 -22.43
N LYS A 6 -20.75 -3.71 -23.42
CA LYS A 6 -19.93 -2.53 -23.71
C LYS A 6 -20.03 -1.59 -22.50
N ILE A 7 -18.98 -1.59 -21.67
CA ILE A 7 -18.82 -0.52 -20.69
C ILE A 7 -18.40 0.73 -21.48
N ARG A 8 -19.13 1.83 -21.27
CA ARG A 8 -18.76 3.12 -21.86
C ARG A 8 -17.47 3.60 -21.21
N THR A 9 -16.49 3.96 -22.02
CA THR A 9 -15.24 4.57 -21.60
C THR A 9 -15.07 5.91 -22.25
N GLU A 10 -14.32 6.79 -21.59
CA GLU A 10 -13.92 8.10 -22.08
C GLU A 10 -12.40 8.25 -21.84
N LYS A 11 -11.80 9.25 -22.48
CA LYS A 11 -10.39 9.55 -22.26
C LYS A 11 -10.17 9.92 -20.78
N GLY A 12 -9.20 9.28 -20.13
CA GLY A 12 -8.86 9.52 -18.75
C GLY A 12 -7.80 10.59 -18.54
N LEU A 13 -7.47 10.80 -17.26
CA LEU A 13 -6.41 11.70 -16.79
C LEU A 13 -5.15 10.91 -16.50
N ALA A 14 -4.10 11.11 -17.28
CA ALA A 14 -2.82 10.42 -17.12
C ALA A 14 -1.97 10.92 -15.93
N LEU A 15 -2.31 12.08 -15.36
CA LEU A 15 -1.53 12.72 -14.29
C LEU A 15 -1.59 11.98 -12.95
N VAL A 16 -2.62 11.16 -12.74
CA VAL A 16 -2.85 10.49 -11.46
C VAL A 16 -2.89 8.99 -11.69
N PRO A 17 -1.76 8.27 -11.53
CA PRO A 17 -1.71 6.81 -11.65
C PRO A 17 -2.65 6.11 -10.68
N GLY A 18 -3.06 4.88 -11.05
CA GLY A 18 -3.96 4.06 -10.29
C GLY A 18 -5.43 4.27 -10.63
N ALA A 19 -6.30 3.70 -9.79
CA ALA A 19 -7.75 3.84 -9.90
C ALA A 19 -8.25 4.91 -8.94
N ASN A 20 -8.69 6.04 -9.50
CA ASN A 20 -9.07 7.22 -8.72
C ASN A 20 -10.53 7.61 -8.98
N LYS A 21 -11.30 7.78 -7.90
CA LYS A 21 -12.68 8.25 -8.01
C LYS A 21 -12.69 9.71 -8.45
N LEU A 22 -13.51 9.99 -9.44
CA LEU A 22 -13.80 11.35 -9.95
C LEU A 22 -15.26 11.69 -9.67
N SER A 23 -15.59 13.00 -9.79
CA SER A 23 -16.98 13.43 -9.82
C SER A 23 -17.64 12.81 -11.05
N GLY A 24 -18.55 11.85 -10.83
CA GLY A 24 -19.29 11.17 -11.90
C GLY A 24 -18.63 9.92 -12.49
N GLY A 25 -17.61 9.32 -11.85
CA GLY A 25 -17.03 8.08 -12.35
C GLY A 25 -15.72 7.68 -11.70
N CYS A 26 -14.92 6.89 -12.42
CA CYS A 26 -13.60 6.46 -11.96
C CYS A 26 -12.57 6.55 -13.10
N ASN A 27 -11.41 7.11 -12.79
CA ASN A 27 -10.25 7.17 -13.68
C ASN A 27 -9.31 6.01 -13.39
N PHE A 28 -8.80 5.39 -14.44
CA PHE A 28 -7.81 4.32 -14.39
C PHE A 28 -6.61 4.73 -15.22
N ALA A 29 -5.46 4.85 -14.59
CA ALA A 29 -4.23 5.22 -15.27
C ALA A 29 -3.08 4.31 -14.86
N VAL A 30 -2.32 3.81 -15.83
CA VAL A 30 -1.22 2.88 -15.62
C VAL A 30 -0.01 3.29 -16.45
N GLU A 31 1.16 3.27 -15.81
CA GLU A 31 2.45 3.39 -16.48
C GLU A 31 2.89 2.02 -16.98
N VAL A 32 3.33 1.94 -18.24
CA VAL A 32 3.79 0.71 -18.86
C VAL A 32 5.08 0.95 -19.63
N PRO A 33 5.92 -0.07 -19.86
CA PRO A 33 7.10 0.06 -20.69
C PRO A 33 6.76 0.58 -22.10
N GLU A 34 7.71 1.21 -22.73
CA GLU A 34 7.56 1.67 -24.13
C GLU A 34 7.24 0.48 -25.04
N GLY A 35 6.26 0.65 -25.93
CA GLY A 35 5.81 -0.39 -26.86
C GLY A 35 4.82 -1.39 -26.27
N SER A 36 4.64 -1.46 -24.95
CA SER A 36 3.71 -2.39 -24.32
C SER A 36 2.24 -2.02 -24.56
N GLN A 37 1.40 -3.04 -24.56
CA GLN A 37 -0.06 -2.89 -24.59
C GLN A 37 -0.65 -3.17 -23.21
N ALA A 38 -1.70 -2.44 -22.88
CA ALA A 38 -2.38 -2.63 -21.61
C ALA A 38 -3.90 -2.80 -21.77
N SER A 39 -4.51 -3.43 -20.78
CA SER A 39 -5.95 -3.47 -20.61
C SER A 39 -6.32 -3.34 -19.13
N LEU A 40 -7.51 -2.82 -18.87
CA LEU A 40 -8.13 -2.82 -17.55
C LEU A 40 -9.00 -4.06 -17.40
N VAL A 41 -8.76 -4.84 -16.35
CA VAL A 41 -9.57 -6.01 -16.00
C VAL A 41 -10.40 -5.69 -14.78
N LEU A 42 -11.73 -5.78 -14.91
CA LEU A 42 -12.65 -5.60 -13.80
C LEU A 42 -13.19 -6.94 -13.32
N TYR A 43 -13.33 -7.06 -12.02
CA TYR A 43 -13.92 -8.22 -11.35
C TYR A 43 -15.12 -7.76 -10.53
N LYS A 44 -16.19 -8.51 -10.53
CA LYS A 44 -17.24 -8.33 -9.52
C LYS A 44 -16.75 -8.87 -8.18
N LYS A 45 -17.05 -8.18 -7.10
CA LYS A 45 -16.71 -8.66 -5.76
C LYS A 45 -17.14 -10.12 -5.57
N ARG A 46 -16.29 -10.91 -4.95
CA ARG A 46 -16.47 -12.36 -4.68
C ARG A 46 -16.49 -13.25 -5.93
N SER A 47 -16.34 -12.72 -7.14
CA SER A 47 -16.21 -13.54 -8.34
C SER A 47 -14.75 -14.02 -8.47
N ARG A 48 -14.55 -15.27 -8.92
CA ARG A 48 -13.22 -15.80 -9.22
C ARG A 48 -12.74 -15.49 -10.64
N LYS A 49 -13.63 -15.04 -11.49
CA LYS A 49 -13.35 -14.81 -12.92
C LYS A 49 -13.46 -13.33 -13.25
N PRO A 50 -12.65 -12.83 -14.21
CA PRO A 50 -12.86 -11.53 -14.80
C PRO A 50 -14.30 -11.31 -15.25
N PHE A 51 -14.84 -10.13 -14.97
CA PHE A 51 -16.14 -9.70 -15.44
C PHE A 51 -16.05 -9.13 -16.85
N VAL A 52 -15.03 -8.29 -17.07
CA VAL A 52 -14.74 -7.67 -18.36
C VAL A 52 -13.27 -7.29 -18.43
N GLU A 53 -12.70 -7.35 -19.62
CA GLU A 53 -11.41 -6.80 -19.96
C GLU A 53 -11.62 -5.68 -20.99
N ILE A 54 -11.07 -4.51 -20.73
CA ILE A 54 -11.18 -3.29 -21.53
C ILE A 54 -9.79 -2.93 -22.02
N PRO A 55 -9.45 -3.19 -23.30
CA PRO A 55 -8.16 -2.78 -23.85
C PRO A 55 -8.05 -1.25 -23.89
N PHE A 56 -6.89 -0.73 -23.54
CA PHE A 56 -6.56 0.66 -23.80
C PHE A 56 -6.26 0.85 -25.27
N THR A 57 -6.65 1.99 -25.80
CA THR A 57 -6.38 2.39 -27.20
C THR A 57 -5.18 3.35 -27.26
N GLN A 58 -4.64 3.54 -28.45
CA GLN A 58 -3.54 4.51 -28.64
C GLN A 58 -3.97 5.97 -28.39
N GLU A 59 -5.25 6.27 -28.53
CA GLU A 59 -5.80 7.62 -28.21
C GLU A 59 -5.80 7.91 -26.72
N GLU A 60 -5.78 6.86 -25.87
CA GLU A 60 -5.72 6.92 -24.42
C GLU A 60 -4.27 6.91 -23.89
N ARG A 61 -3.28 6.89 -24.79
CA ARG A 61 -1.86 6.88 -24.43
C ARG A 61 -1.23 8.27 -24.49
N ILE A 62 -0.44 8.61 -23.48
CA ILE A 62 0.41 9.81 -23.44
C ILE A 62 1.77 9.40 -22.86
N GLY A 63 2.80 9.40 -23.69
CA GLY A 63 4.11 8.86 -23.29
C GLY A 63 4.00 7.36 -22.94
N ASN A 64 4.40 7.00 -21.75
CA ASN A 64 4.29 5.63 -21.21
C ASN A 64 3.03 5.41 -20.34
N MET A 65 2.12 6.39 -20.29
CA MET A 65 0.88 6.29 -19.54
C MET A 65 -0.30 5.95 -20.44
N TYR A 66 -1.10 4.96 -20.04
CA TYR A 66 -2.46 4.78 -20.52
C TYR A 66 -3.44 5.32 -19.50
N ALA A 67 -4.50 5.99 -19.94
CA ALA A 67 -5.54 6.48 -19.05
C ALA A 67 -6.92 6.45 -19.71
N LEU A 68 -7.89 5.82 -19.05
CA LEU A 68 -9.30 5.87 -19.39
C LEU A 68 -10.16 6.21 -18.18
N SER A 69 -11.34 6.74 -18.40
CA SER A 69 -12.35 6.90 -17.36
C SER A 69 -13.63 6.12 -17.69
N ILE A 70 -14.31 5.66 -16.65
CA ILE A 70 -15.59 4.99 -16.76
C ILE A 70 -16.63 5.87 -16.05
N PRO A 71 -17.53 6.56 -16.81
CA PRO A 71 -18.61 7.35 -16.23
C PRO A 71 -19.56 6.48 -15.40
N ASP A 72 -20.14 7.06 -14.35
CA ASP A 72 -21.12 6.43 -13.45
C ASP A 72 -20.65 5.11 -12.82
N PHE A 73 -19.33 4.92 -12.76
CA PHE A 73 -18.72 3.73 -12.19
C PHE A 73 -18.93 3.66 -10.67
N GLN A 74 -19.31 2.47 -10.18
CA GLN A 74 -19.53 2.17 -8.78
C GLN A 74 -18.36 1.34 -8.22
N PRO A 75 -17.30 1.95 -7.70
CA PRO A 75 -16.09 1.23 -7.24
C PRO A 75 -16.37 0.17 -6.18
N GLU A 76 -17.44 0.39 -5.39
CA GLU A 76 -17.83 -0.49 -4.29
C GLU A 76 -18.30 -1.88 -4.78
N ALA A 77 -18.70 -2.01 -6.05
CA ALA A 77 -19.16 -3.27 -6.64
C ALA A 77 -18.05 -4.09 -7.31
N TYR A 78 -16.88 -3.51 -7.48
CA TYR A 78 -15.80 -4.09 -8.29
C TYR A 78 -14.47 -4.17 -7.55
N GLU A 79 -13.59 -4.99 -8.13
CA GLU A 79 -12.15 -5.06 -7.93
C GLU A 79 -11.51 -4.95 -9.32
N TYR A 80 -10.22 -4.66 -9.41
CA TYR A 80 -9.55 -4.50 -10.69
C TYR A 80 -8.13 -5.02 -10.69
N ASN A 81 -7.57 -5.21 -11.87
CA ASN A 81 -6.15 -5.30 -12.17
C ASN A 81 -5.91 -4.65 -13.54
N PHE A 82 -4.66 -4.37 -13.83
CA PHE A 82 -4.24 -4.15 -15.21
C PHE A 82 -3.71 -5.45 -15.81
N MET A 83 -3.74 -5.54 -17.13
CA MET A 83 -2.96 -6.52 -17.90
C MET A 83 -1.96 -5.73 -18.72
N VAL A 84 -0.71 -6.16 -18.72
CA VAL A 84 0.35 -5.59 -19.56
C VAL A 84 0.97 -6.74 -20.34
N ASP A 85 0.94 -6.67 -21.66
CA ASP A 85 1.43 -7.72 -22.58
C ASP A 85 0.92 -9.12 -22.22
N GLY A 86 -0.37 -9.21 -21.89
CA GLY A 86 -1.04 -10.47 -21.55
C GLY A 86 -0.74 -11.02 -20.16
N LYS A 87 -0.02 -10.28 -19.31
CA LYS A 87 0.26 -10.66 -17.91
C LYS A 87 -0.50 -9.77 -16.94
N VAL A 88 -1.00 -10.34 -15.85
CA VAL A 88 -1.63 -9.56 -14.78
C VAL A 88 -0.58 -8.65 -14.15
N TYR A 89 -0.89 -7.37 -14.11
CA TYR A 89 -0.10 -6.32 -13.49
C TYR A 89 -0.89 -5.73 -12.32
N ILE A 90 -0.38 -5.96 -11.12
CA ILE A 90 -0.97 -5.39 -9.90
C ILE A 90 -0.57 -3.92 -9.83
N ASP A 91 -1.54 -3.05 -9.70
CA ASP A 91 -1.33 -1.60 -9.66
C ASP A 91 -0.48 -1.19 -8.45
N PRO A 92 0.70 -0.60 -8.65
CA PRO A 92 1.54 -0.10 -7.55
C PRO A 92 0.87 1.00 -6.73
N CYS A 93 -0.10 1.69 -7.32
CA CYS A 93 -0.86 2.78 -6.70
C CYS A 93 -2.19 2.31 -6.11
N ALA A 94 -2.45 1.00 -6.05
CA ALA A 94 -3.68 0.49 -5.48
C ALA A 94 -3.77 0.77 -3.98
N TYR A 95 -4.93 1.24 -3.53
CA TYR A 95 -5.20 1.52 -2.12
C TYR A 95 -5.48 0.27 -1.28
N ARG A 96 -5.80 -0.83 -1.94
CA ARG A 96 -6.07 -2.14 -1.31
C ARG A 96 -5.55 -3.26 -2.19
N ILE A 97 -4.96 -4.26 -1.56
CA ILE A 97 -4.59 -5.53 -2.23
C ILE A 97 -5.37 -6.65 -1.56
N LEU A 98 -6.09 -7.42 -2.36
CA LEU A 98 -6.91 -8.56 -1.93
C LEU A 98 -6.27 -9.87 -2.38
N GLY A 99 -6.63 -10.97 -1.73
CA GLY A 99 -6.09 -12.30 -2.05
C GLY A 99 -4.75 -12.61 -1.36
N ARG A 100 -4.33 -11.77 -0.40
CA ARG A 100 -3.08 -11.88 0.35
C ARG A 100 -3.28 -11.91 1.87
N GLU A 101 -4.37 -12.54 2.29
CA GLU A 101 -4.77 -12.58 3.72
C GLU A 101 -3.82 -13.40 4.59
N LYS A 102 -3.13 -14.38 3.99
CA LYS A 102 -2.25 -15.30 4.71
C LYS A 102 -0.79 -14.95 4.47
N PHE A 103 -0.09 -14.51 5.52
CA PHE A 103 1.34 -14.20 5.49
C PHE A 103 2.17 -15.42 5.07
N GLY A 104 3.08 -15.21 4.11
CA GLY A 104 3.97 -16.25 3.62
C GLY A 104 3.29 -17.34 2.80
N ALA A 105 2.04 -17.13 2.35
CA ALA A 105 1.40 -18.06 1.43
C ALA A 105 2.18 -18.16 0.12
N ALA A 106 2.27 -19.36 -0.43
CA ALA A 106 2.84 -19.57 -1.76
C ALA A 106 2.07 -18.74 -2.81
N VAL A 107 2.75 -18.38 -3.90
CA VAL A 107 2.11 -17.74 -5.05
C VAL A 107 1.09 -18.72 -5.61
N ASP A 108 -0.14 -18.25 -5.79
CA ASP A 108 -1.22 -19.05 -6.35
C ASP A 108 -1.03 -19.20 -7.87
N ALA A 109 -1.41 -20.35 -8.40
CA ALA A 109 -1.44 -20.59 -9.84
C ALA A 109 -2.54 -19.77 -10.54
N ASP A 110 -3.59 -19.37 -9.81
CA ASP A 110 -4.62 -18.47 -10.33
C ASP A 110 -4.10 -17.03 -10.37
N ILE A 111 -3.71 -16.58 -11.56
CA ILE A 111 -3.19 -15.23 -11.82
C ILE A 111 -4.20 -14.13 -11.47
N HIS A 112 -5.48 -14.45 -11.35
CA HIS A 112 -6.56 -13.51 -11.01
C HIS A 112 -6.93 -13.50 -9.52
N LYS A 113 -6.18 -14.22 -8.68
CA LYS A 113 -6.46 -14.29 -7.25
C LYS A 113 -6.13 -12.99 -6.52
N VAL A 114 -4.94 -12.42 -6.81
CA VAL A 114 -4.53 -11.13 -6.25
C VAL A 114 -5.15 -10.01 -7.05
N ARG A 115 -5.79 -9.07 -6.38
CA ARG A 115 -6.53 -7.98 -7.03
C ARG A 115 -6.35 -6.67 -6.30
N CYS A 116 -6.50 -5.61 -7.05
CA CYS A 116 -6.53 -4.25 -6.56
C CYS A 116 -7.95 -3.87 -6.13
N GLY A 117 -8.05 -3.16 -5.03
CA GLY A 117 -9.29 -2.57 -4.55
C GLY A 117 -9.20 -1.04 -4.53
N PHE A 118 -10.36 -0.43 -4.55
CA PHE A 118 -10.51 1.02 -4.51
C PHE A 118 -10.43 1.54 -3.08
N LEU A 119 -10.06 2.82 -2.93
CA LEU A 119 -10.18 3.52 -1.68
C LEU A 119 -11.64 3.55 -1.24
N ARG A 120 -11.91 3.19 0.01
CA ARG A 120 -13.25 3.29 0.57
C ARG A 120 -13.55 4.74 0.93
N ASN A 121 -14.73 5.20 0.54
CA ASN A 121 -15.22 6.53 0.90
C ASN A 121 -15.99 6.54 2.24
N GLU A 122 -15.87 5.50 3.03
CA GLU A 122 -16.51 5.47 4.34
C GLU A 122 -15.82 6.46 5.27
N ALA A 123 -16.61 7.38 5.85
CA ALA A 123 -16.08 8.31 6.83
C ALA A 123 -15.59 7.50 8.05
N PHE A 124 -14.33 7.70 8.41
CA PHE A 124 -13.79 7.18 9.66
C PHE A 124 -13.91 8.25 10.74
N ASP A 125 -14.53 7.89 11.86
CA ASP A 125 -14.63 8.80 12.99
C ASP A 125 -13.32 8.85 13.77
N TRP A 126 -12.59 9.91 13.56
CA TRP A 126 -11.34 10.19 14.25
C TRP A 126 -11.53 10.73 15.67
N GLU A 127 -12.77 11.06 16.10
CA GLU A 127 -13.08 11.57 17.44
C GLU A 127 -12.23 12.79 17.85
N GLY A 128 -11.92 13.66 16.89
CA GLY A 128 -11.07 14.83 17.13
C GLY A 128 -9.59 14.48 17.35
N ASP A 129 -9.12 13.40 16.71
CA ASP A 129 -7.74 12.93 16.75
C ASP A 129 -6.71 14.05 16.63
N LYS A 130 -5.66 13.98 17.42
CA LYS A 130 -4.55 14.93 17.42
C LYS A 130 -3.23 14.18 17.52
N GLU A 131 -2.34 14.52 16.60
CA GLU A 131 -0.96 14.06 16.62
C GLU A 131 -0.28 14.40 17.97
N PRO A 132 0.39 13.44 18.62
CA PRO A 132 1.14 13.70 19.84
C PRO A 132 2.31 14.66 19.57
N SER A 133 2.33 15.80 20.29
CA SER A 133 3.42 16.78 20.16
C SER A 133 4.61 16.36 21.02
N ILE A 134 5.44 15.45 20.50
CA ILE A 134 6.63 14.94 21.20
C ILE A 134 7.88 15.62 20.61
N PRO A 135 8.64 16.43 21.38
CA PRO A 135 9.88 16.97 20.90
C PRO A 135 10.89 15.86 20.54
N TYR A 136 11.71 16.11 19.53
CA TYR A 136 12.63 15.07 19.04
C TYR A 136 13.57 14.54 20.14
N HIS A 137 14.06 15.41 21.02
CA HIS A 137 14.96 15.03 22.13
C HIS A 137 14.27 14.29 23.29
N GLU A 138 12.93 14.25 23.31
CA GLU A 138 12.12 13.50 24.29
C GLU A 138 11.58 12.20 23.71
N MET A 139 11.86 11.91 22.43
CA MET A 139 11.36 10.75 21.76
C MET A 139 12.02 9.48 22.28
N ILE A 140 11.20 8.58 22.85
CA ILE A 140 11.59 7.23 23.25
C ILE A 140 10.95 6.27 22.23
N LEU A 141 11.73 5.93 21.23
CA LEU A 141 11.30 5.16 20.08
C LEU A 141 11.43 3.66 20.29
N TYR A 142 10.38 2.91 20.00
CA TYR A 142 10.37 1.46 20.03
C TYR A 142 10.01 0.90 18.67
N LYS A 143 11.00 0.31 17.99
CA LYS A 143 10.85 -0.29 16.67
C LYS A 143 10.32 -1.72 16.79
N LEU A 144 9.32 -2.05 15.98
CA LEU A 144 8.73 -3.38 15.97
C LEU A 144 8.20 -3.82 14.60
N HIS A 145 8.19 -5.12 14.40
CA HIS A 145 7.53 -5.76 13.26
C HIS A 145 6.10 -6.16 13.66
N VAL A 146 5.08 -5.67 12.95
CA VAL A 146 3.65 -5.88 13.30
C VAL A 146 3.34 -7.33 13.63
N ARG A 147 3.69 -8.24 12.71
CA ARG A 147 3.43 -9.67 12.91
C ARG A 147 4.35 -10.29 13.96
N GLY A 148 5.65 -10.02 13.90
CA GLY A 148 6.64 -10.66 14.77
C GLY A 148 6.42 -10.34 16.23
N TYR A 149 6.02 -9.12 16.54
CA TYR A 149 5.91 -8.64 17.91
C TYR A 149 4.80 -9.36 18.73
N THR A 150 3.68 -9.64 18.08
CA THR A 150 2.53 -10.22 18.80
C THR A 150 2.29 -11.70 18.50
N LYS A 151 2.91 -12.26 17.43
CA LYS A 151 2.59 -13.65 16.97
C LYS A 151 2.79 -14.72 18.02
N THR A 152 3.86 -14.63 18.81
CA THR A 152 4.16 -15.56 19.88
C THR A 152 3.89 -15.01 21.28
N ASN A 153 3.40 -13.76 21.37
CA ASN A 153 3.11 -13.11 22.64
C ASN A 153 1.92 -13.79 23.34
N ARG A 154 2.12 -14.22 24.57
CA ARG A 154 1.10 -14.96 25.34
C ARG A 154 0.06 -14.03 25.98
N THR A 155 0.36 -12.75 26.15
CA THR A 155 -0.56 -11.77 26.77
C THR A 155 -1.60 -11.27 25.79
N VAL A 156 -1.36 -11.35 24.48
CA VAL A 156 -2.30 -10.96 23.43
C VAL A 156 -3.40 -12.00 23.31
N THR A 157 -4.65 -11.55 23.42
CA THR A 157 -5.86 -12.39 23.39
C THR A 157 -6.53 -12.43 22.02
N GLY A 158 -6.44 -11.35 21.25
CA GLY A 158 -7.01 -11.24 19.92
C GLY A 158 -6.23 -11.96 18.81
N THR A 159 -6.47 -11.57 17.59
CA THR A 159 -5.83 -12.17 16.40
C THR A 159 -4.36 -11.76 16.33
N LYS A 160 -3.47 -12.64 16.76
CA LYS A 160 -2.02 -12.39 16.87
C LYS A 160 -1.37 -12.12 15.51
N GLY A 161 -0.42 -11.19 15.50
CA GLY A 161 0.32 -10.80 14.32
C GLY A 161 -0.40 -9.79 13.43
N THR A 162 -1.32 -9.03 14.01
CA THR A 162 -2.16 -8.04 13.32
C THR A 162 -2.05 -6.65 13.93
N PHE A 163 -2.54 -5.64 13.22
CA PHE A 163 -2.65 -4.28 13.75
C PHE A 163 -3.53 -4.22 15.00
N GLN A 164 -4.63 -4.96 14.99
CA GLN A 164 -5.51 -5.08 16.17
C GLN A 164 -4.78 -5.63 17.41
N ALA A 165 -3.89 -6.60 17.21
CA ALA A 165 -3.10 -7.16 18.31
C ALA A 165 -2.12 -6.15 18.92
N LEU A 166 -1.66 -5.17 18.15
CA LEU A 166 -0.81 -4.09 18.66
C LEU A 166 -1.56 -3.16 19.61
N GLU A 167 -2.87 -2.98 19.42
CA GLU A 167 -3.69 -2.16 20.31
C GLU A 167 -3.67 -2.69 21.75
N GLU A 168 -3.62 -4.02 21.94
CA GLU A 168 -3.53 -4.64 23.27
C GLU A 168 -2.18 -4.38 23.95
N MET A 169 -1.16 -3.95 23.22
CA MET A 169 0.18 -3.67 23.74
C MET A 169 0.35 -2.21 24.21
N ILE A 170 -0.59 -1.32 23.92
CA ILE A 170 -0.51 0.10 24.25
C ILE A 170 -0.29 0.32 25.77
N PRO A 171 -1.00 -0.35 26.70
CA PRO A 171 -0.75 -0.19 28.13
C PRO A 171 0.68 -0.55 28.54
N TYR A 172 1.22 -1.61 27.98
CA TYR A 172 2.59 -2.05 28.24
C TYR A 172 3.64 -1.03 27.74
N TRP A 173 3.45 -0.45 26.57
CA TRP A 173 4.34 0.61 26.06
C TRP A 173 4.32 1.86 26.93
N LYS A 174 3.14 2.22 27.44
CA LYS A 174 3.01 3.34 28.40
C LYS A 174 3.75 3.06 29.71
N GLU A 175 3.64 1.85 30.24
CA GLU A 175 4.37 1.43 31.45
C GLU A 175 5.88 1.51 31.27
N LEU A 176 6.38 1.16 30.07
CA LEU A 176 7.79 1.29 29.70
C LEU A 176 8.25 2.73 29.44
N GLY A 177 7.34 3.70 29.41
CA GLY A 177 7.65 5.09 29.07
C GLY A 177 7.88 5.34 27.59
N ILE A 178 7.49 4.39 26.72
CA ILE A 178 7.59 4.55 25.26
C ILE A 178 6.54 5.54 24.79
N ASN A 179 6.96 6.53 24.01
CA ASN A 179 6.08 7.55 23.46
C ASN A 179 6.05 7.56 21.92
N THR A 180 6.86 6.74 21.26
CA THR A 180 6.89 6.63 19.80
C THR A 180 7.07 5.19 19.39
N ILE A 181 6.17 4.68 18.53
CA ILE A 181 6.28 3.36 17.92
C ILE A 181 6.76 3.53 16.49
N GLU A 182 7.78 2.76 16.10
CA GLU A 182 8.23 2.64 14.72
C GLU A 182 7.80 1.29 14.15
N LEU A 183 6.90 1.31 13.19
CA LEU A 183 6.46 0.11 12.49
C LEU A 183 7.41 -0.19 11.34
N MET A 184 8.04 -1.35 11.37
CA MET A 184 8.70 -1.91 10.18
C MET A 184 7.68 -2.02 9.05
N PRO A 185 8.09 -2.21 7.76
CA PRO A 185 7.20 -2.09 6.61
C PRO A 185 5.80 -2.67 6.85
N ALA A 186 4.81 -1.77 6.93
CA ALA A 186 3.41 -2.08 7.20
C ALA A 186 2.49 -1.86 5.98
N TYR A 187 3.05 -1.37 4.87
CA TYR A 187 2.42 -1.35 3.56
C TYR A 187 2.44 -2.76 2.93
N GLU A 188 1.65 -2.98 1.88
CA GLU A 188 1.60 -4.29 1.22
C GLU A 188 2.87 -4.57 0.40
N PHE A 189 3.44 -5.75 0.58
CA PHE A 189 4.60 -6.27 -0.16
C PHE A 189 4.49 -7.78 -0.39
N MET A 190 5.26 -8.33 -1.33
CA MET A 190 5.25 -9.77 -1.63
C MET A 190 6.19 -10.52 -0.68
N GLU A 191 5.63 -11.39 0.19
CA GLU A 191 6.45 -12.22 1.09
C GLU A 191 7.07 -13.43 0.40
N SER A 192 6.38 -13.98 -0.58
CA SER A 192 6.82 -15.18 -1.31
C SER A 192 6.69 -14.98 -2.81
N GLY A 193 7.50 -15.67 -3.57
CA GLY A 193 7.55 -15.59 -5.02
C GLY A 193 8.66 -14.67 -5.53
N THR A 194 8.98 -14.81 -6.81
CA THR A 194 9.86 -13.90 -7.52
C THR A 194 9.09 -12.63 -7.81
N CYS A 195 9.56 -11.49 -7.34
CA CYS A 195 9.24 -10.23 -7.97
C CYS A 195 9.83 -10.32 -9.39
N ARG A 196 9.06 -10.87 -10.34
CA ARG A 196 9.42 -10.86 -11.74
C ARG A 196 8.91 -9.55 -12.33
N ASP A 197 9.43 -8.47 -11.81
CA ASP A 197 9.41 -7.20 -12.50
C ASP A 197 10.81 -6.67 -12.39
N ALA A 198 11.48 -6.82 -13.42
CA ALA A 198 12.52 -6.01 -13.98
C ALA A 198 13.51 -6.91 -14.71
N GLU A 199 13.74 -6.59 -15.90
CA GLU A 199 14.85 -6.99 -16.75
C GLU A 199 16.22 -6.56 -16.20
N LYS A 200 16.43 -6.60 -14.87
CA LYS A 200 17.76 -6.39 -14.25
C LYS A 200 17.94 -7.30 -13.06
N GLU A 201 18.44 -8.48 -13.34
CA GLU A 201 18.82 -9.52 -12.38
C GLU A 201 20.03 -9.16 -11.49
N GLU A 202 20.44 -7.91 -11.34
CA GLU A 202 21.75 -7.62 -10.75
C GLU A 202 21.75 -7.01 -9.35
N MET A 203 20.63 -6.69 -8.71
CA MET A 203 20.70 -6.01 -7.41
C MET A 203 19.87 -6.57 -6.26
N VAL A 204 19.37 -7.77 -6.34
CA VAL A 204 18.99 -8.53 -5.14
C VAL A 204 19.72 -9.85 -5.18
N SER A 205 21.02 -9.81 -4.99
CA SER A 205 21.88 -10.99 -4.87
C SER A 205 21.79 -11.65 -3.49
N GLU A 206 20.61 -11.74 -2.93
CA GLU A 206 20.37 -12.82 -1.99
C GLU A 206 19.90 -14.00 -2.82
N LYS A 207 20.76 -14.99 -2.94
CA LYS A 207 20.41 -16.33 -3.41
C LYS A 207 19.11 -16.73 -2.74
N ARG A 208 17.98 -16.56 -3.43
CA ARG A 208 16.67 -17.03 -2.96
C ARG A 208 16.76 -18.55 -2.89
N THR A 209 16.98 -19.06 -1.73
CA THR A 209 16.70 -20.46 -1.43
C THR A 209 15.18 -20.61 -1.53
N GLU A 210 14.74 -21.48 -2.45
CA GLU A 210 13.33 -21.86 -2.58
C GLU A 210 12.74 -22.12 -1.19
N GLY A 211 11.58 -21.48 -0.91
CA GLY A 211 10.86 -21.66 0.37
C GLY A 211 11.12 -20.63 1.46
N ARG A 212 12.02 -19.67 1.29
CA ARG A 212 12.18 -18.57 2.26
C ARG A 212 11.16 -17.46 2.02
N VAL A 213 10.54 -17.03 3.12
CA VAL A 213 9.61 -15.91 3.15
C VAL A 213 10.39 -14.63 3.40
N ASN A 214 10.14 -13.58 2.61
CA ASN A 214 10.58 -12.24 2.96
C ASN A 214 9.77 -11.77 4.16
N PHE A 215 10.39 -11.85 5.33
CA PHE A 215 9.72 -11.54 6.58
C PHE A 215 9.66 -10.04 6.85
N TRP A 216 10.74 -9.31 6.52
CA TRP A 216 10.96 -7.93 6.95
C TRP A 216 10.29 -6.87 6.06
N GLY A 217 10.11 -7.14 4.76
CA GLY A 217 9.41 -6.25 3.85
C GLY A 217 10.28 -5.16 3.21
N TYR A 218 11.61 -5.22 3.30
CA TYR A 218 12.51 -4.27 2.63
C TYR A 218 12.69 -4.64 1.14
N ILE A 219 11.58 -4.59 0.43
CA ILE A 219 11.49 -4.83 -1.01
C ILE A 219 10.48 -3.85 -1.62
N PRO A 220 10.45 -3.69 -2.95
CA PRO A 220 9.39 -2.94 -3.63
C PRO A 220 8.01 -3.40 -3.19
N GLY A 221 7.12 -2.45 -2.93
CA GLY A 221 5.78 -2.74 -2.42
C GLY A 221 4.67 -1.95 -3.10
N TYR A 222 3.46 -2.18 -2.64
CA TYR A 222 2.26 -1.46 -3.00
C TYR A 222 2.01 -0.39 -1.94
N TYR A 223 2.66 0.76 -2.13
CA TYR A 223 2.89 1.74 -1.08
C TYR A 223 1.66 2.46 -0.55
N PHE A 224 0.49 2.32 -1.19
CA PHE A 224 -0.76 2.97 -0.76
C PHE A 224 -1.67 2.03 0.03
N ALA A 225 -1.35 0.74 0.10
CA ALA A 225 -2.17 -0.28 0.75
C ALA A 225 -1.57 -0.74 2.08
N PRO A 226 -2.32 -0.75 3.19
CA PRO A 226 -1.89 -1.44 4.40
C PRO A 226 -1.74 -2.94 4.13
N LYS A 227 -0.78 -3.56 4.80
CA LYS A 227 -0.48 -4.98 4.59
C LYS A 227 -1.64 -5.86 4.99
N ARG A 228 -2.24 -6.53 3.99
CA ARG A 228 -3.46 -7.33 4.17
C ARG A 228 -3.26 -8.48 5.17
N SER A 229 -2.11 -9.12 5.16
CA SER A 229 -1.80 -10.23 6.07
C SER A 229 -1.49 -9.82 7.52
N TYR A 230 -1.45 -8.49 7.80
CA TYR A 230 -1.36 -7.93 9.15
C TYR A 230 -2.73 -7.49 9.70
N CYS A 231 -3.82 -7.89 9.06
CA CYS A 231 -5.16 -7.53 9.48
C CYS A 231 -5.91 -8.73 10.07
N ALA A 232 -6.69 -8.47 11.10
CA ALA A 232 -7.61 -9.44 11.70
C ALA A 232 -8.95 -9.49 10.94
N THR A 233 -9.33 -8.40 10.29
CA THR A 233 -10.61 -8.21 9.62
C THR A 233 -10.42 -8.05 8.10
N ASP A 234 -11.53 -7.97 7.38
CA ASP A 234 -11.53 -7.69 5.93
C ASP A 234 -11.44 -6.19 5.59
N ASP A 235 -11.15 -5.36 6.59
CA ASP A 235 -11.02 -3.91 6.44
C ASP A 235 -9.67 -3.38 6.93
N PRO A 236 -8.61 -3.50 6.11
CA PRO A 236 -7.27 -3.03 6.45
C PRO A 236 -7.21 -1.53 6.78
N GLU A 237 -8.00 -0.72 6.06
CA GLU A 237 -8.02 0.73 6.24
C GLU A 237 -8.56 1.10 7.61
N LYS A 238 -9.69 0.53 8.00
CA LYS A 238 -10.30 0.78 9.31
C LYS A 238 -9.43 0.26 10.44
N GLU A 239 -8.84 -0.92 10.28
CA GLU A 239 -8.01 -1.52 11.32
C GLU A 239 -6.75 -0.70 11.57
N PHE A 240 -6.06 -0.26 10.50
CA PHE A 240 -4.88 0.60 10.65
C PHE A 240 -5.25 1.98 11.26
N LYS A 241 -6.30 2.63 10.78
CA LYS A 241 -6.80 3.89 11.35
C LYS A 241 -7.15 3.76 12.84
N THR A 242 -7.76 2.64 13.23
CA THR A 242 -8.10 2.38 14.63
C THR A 242 -6.85 2.28 15.49
N LEU A 243 -5.81 1.60 15.00
CA LEU A 243 -4.52 1.53 15.70
C LEU A 243 -3.94 2.94 15.90
N ILE A 244 -3.84 3.75 14.84
CA ILE A 244 -3.30 5.11 14.93
C ILE A 244 -4.11 5.96 15.94
N LYS A 245 -5.44 5.97 15.80
CA LYS A 245 -6.30 6.71 16.74
C LYS A 245 -6.04 6.32 18.20
N LYS A 246 -5.92 5.03 18.50
CA LYS A 246 -5.67 4.55 19.87
C LYS A 246 -4.25 4.88 20.35
N LEU A 247 -3.26 4.87 19.49
CA LEU A 247 -1.91 5.33 19.83
C LEU A 247 -1.93 6.81 20.22
N HIS A 248 -2.55 7.66 19.40
CA HIS A 248 -2.68 9.10 19.68
C HIS A 248 -3.44 9.38 20.98
N GLN A 249 -4.55 8.68 21.24
CA GLN A 249 -5.30 8.76 22.51
C GLN A 249 -4.43 8.37 23.71
N ALA A 250 -3.45 7.50 23.50
CA ALA A 250 -2.49 7.12 24.54
C ALA A 250 -1.29 8.07 24.65
N GLY A 251 -1.18 9.08 23.77
CA GLY A 251 -0.03 9.99 23.70
C GLY A 251 1.19 9.37 23.04
N ILE A 252 1.01 8.37 22.17
CA ILE A 252 2.07 7.66 21.47
C ILE A 252 2.02 8.02 19.99
N ALA A 253 3.14 8.51 19.44
CA ALA A 253 3.28 8.76 18.01
C ALA A 253 3.58 7.47 17.24
N CYS A 254 3.20 7.44 15.94
CA CYS A 254 3.49 6.33 15.04
C CYS A 254 4.38 6.78 13.88
N ILE A 255 5.54 6.18 13.77
CA ILE A 255 6.45 6.31 12.62
C ILE A 255 6.37 5.03 11.80
N MET A 256 6.40 5.15 10.47
CA MET A 256 6.38 3.99 9.58
C MET A 256 7.66 3.91 8.76
N GLU A 257 8.32 2.76 8.77
CA GLU A 257 9.42 2.49 7.84
C GLU A 257 8.89 2.24 6.44
N MET A 258 9.50 2.89 5.45
CA MET A 258 9.21 2.68 4.04
C MET A 258 10.50 2.51 3.24
N TYR A 259 10.59 1.41 2.50
CA TYR A 259 11.72 1.11 1.64
C TYR A 259 11.40 1.43 0.18
N PHE A 260 12.21 2.28 -0.45
CA PHE A 260 12.06 2.66 -1.85
C PHE A 260 13.34 2.32 -2.62
N PRO A 261 13.29 1.35 -3.56
CA PRO A 261 14.43 1.03 -4.40
C PRO A 261 14.73 2.18 -5.37
N LYS A 262 15.93 2.19 -5.92
CA LYS A 262 16.42 3.25 -6.82
C LYS A 262 15.50 3.54 -8.01
N GLU A 263 14.87 2.51 -8.52
CA GLU A 263 13.97 2.59 -9.69
C GLU A 263 12.58 3.12 -9.33
N CYS A 264 12.30 3.37 -8.05
CA CYS A 264 10.99 3.87 -7.64
C CYS A 264 10.75 5.28 -8.17
N ASN A 265 9.58 5.49 -8.79
CA ASN A 265 9.19 6.80 -9.28
C ASN A 265 9.04 7.79 -8.10
N MET A 266 9.80 8.89 -8.14
CA MET A 266 9.83 9.90 -7.08
C MET A 266 8.44 10.49 -6.76
N LEU A 267 7.56 10.63 -7.76
CA LEU A 267 6.20 11.10 -7.54
C LEU A 267 5.34 10.08 -6.81
N VAL A 268 5.60 8.78 -7.01
CA VAL A 268 4.94 7.71 -6.24
C VAL A 268 5.39 7.77 -4.78
N VAL A 269 6.70 7.97 -4.53
CA VAL A 269 7.23 8.13 -3.17
C VAL A 269 6.55 9.31 -2.46
N LEU A 270 6.60 10.49 -3.06
CA LEU A 270 6.00 11.70 -2.48
C LEU A 270 4.51 11.49 -2.17
N ARG A 271 3.74 11.01 -3.14
CA ARG A 271 2.30 10.78 -2.99
C ARG A 271 1.97 9.71 -1.94
N ALA A 272 2.77 8.66 -1.85
CA ALA A 272 2.57 7.64 -0.82
C ALA A 272 2.73 8.24 0.58
N LEU A 273 3.79 9.01 0.83
CA LEU A 273 4.00 9.65 2.14
C LEU A 273 2.89 10.64 2.48
N GLN A 274 2.52 11.51 1.52
CA GLN A 274 1.38 12.43 1.68
C GLN A 274 0.09 11.66 2.00
N PHE A 275 -0.17 10.54 1.30
CA PHE A 275 -1.34 9.72 1.52
C PHE A 275 -1.38 9.12 2.94
N TRP A 276 -0.28 8.53 3.42
CA TRP A 276 -0.21 7.98 4.76
C TRP A 276 -0.34 9.07 5.83
N LYS A 277 0.25 10.25 5.61
CA LYS A 277 0.10 11.40 6.51
C LYS A 277 -1.34 11.90 6.59
N LEU A 278 -1.97 12.15 5.43
CA LEU A 278 -3.30 12.78 5.37
C LEU A 278 -4.45 11.80 5.63
N TYR A 279 -4.30 10.54 5.20
CA TYR A 279 -5.39 9.58 5.24
C TYR A 279 -5.33 8.66 6.46
N TYR A 280 -4.12 8.32 6.90
CA TYR A 280 -3.90 7.44 8.05
C TYR A 280 -3.37 8.17 9.29
N HIS A 281 -3.08 9.46 9.21
CA HIS A 281 -2.51 10.26 10.29
C HIS A 281 -1.19 9.73 10.86
N VAL A 282 -0.35 9.14 10.03
CA VAL A 282 0.99 8.70 10.43
C VAL A 282 1.85 9.91 10.80
N ASP A 283 2.54 9.89 11.93
CA ASP A 283 3.27 11.04 12.50
C ASP A 283 4.64 11.26 11.88
N GLY A 284 5.21 10.22 11.29
CA GLY A 284 6.52 10.32 10.67
C GLY A 284 6.88 9.11 9.82
N PHE A 285 7.98 9.23 9.13
CA PHE A 285 8.50 8.16 8.27
C PHE A 285 9.99 7.96 8.48
N HIS A 286 10.42 6.71 8.54
CA HIS A 286 11.80 6.32 8.44
C HIS A 286 12.03 5.77 7.02
N LEU A 287 12.75 6.52 6.21
CA LEU A 287 12.88 6.31 4.79
C LEU A 287 14.19 5.61 4.45
N LEU A 288 14.09 4.52 3.72
CA LEU A 288 15.15 3.59 3.43
C LEU A 288 15.26 3.36 1.92
N GLY A 289 16.47 3.18 1.43
CA GLY A 289 16.76 2.85 0.04
C GLY A 289 17.10 4.06 -0.84
N GLU A 290 17.75 3.80 -1.97
CA GLU A 290 18.30 4.81 -2.87
C GLU A 290 17.24 5.60 -3.67
N GLY A 291 15.99 5.14 -3.68
CA GLY A 291 14.88 5.80 -4.37
C GLY A 291 14.23 6.94 -3.60
N VAL A 292 14.75 7.30 -2.41
CA VAL A 292 14.19 8.36 -1.57
C VAL A 292 14.58 9.74 -2.09
N PRO A 293 13.62 10.58 -2.57
CA PRO A 293 13.92 11.90 -3.11
C PRO A 293 14.00 12.95 -1.98
N THR A 294 15.03 12.89 -1.16
CA THR A 294 15.20 13.65 0.09
C THR A 294 14.91 15.14 -0.08
N GLU A 295 15.50 15.79 -1.09
CA GLU A 295 15.32 17.23 -1.31
C GLU A 295 13.84 17.59 -1.61
N ILE A 296 13.15 16.76 -2.41
CA ILE A 296 11.74 17.00 -2.73
C ILE A 296 10.89 16.87 -1.48
N LEU A 297 11.15 15.84 -0.66
CA LEU A 297 10.37 15.58 0.55
C LEU A 297 10.55 16.67 1.60
N MET A 298 11.76 17.19 1.77
CA MET A 298 12.05 18.25 2.73
C MET A 298 11.38 19.60 2.38
N HIS A 299 11.03 19.82 1.12
CA HIS A 299 10.39 21.06 0.66
C HIS A 299 8.89 20.88 0.40
N ASP A 300 8.33 19.69 0.64
CA ASP A 300 6.91 19.44 0.45
C ASP A 300 6.07 20.08 1.55
N ALA A 301 5.06 20.87 1.19
CA ALA A 301 4.23 21.63 2.12
C ALA A 301 3.41 20.74 3.08
N ILE A 302 3.01 19.53 2.65
CA ILE A 302 2.25 18.58 3.47
C ILE A 302 3.17 17.89 4.49
N LEU A 303 4.39 17.57 4.07
CA LEU A 303 5.36 16.86 4.89
C LEU A 303 6.24 17.77 5.75
N SER A 304 6.12 19.10 5.61
CA SER A 304 6.97 20.10 6.28
C SER A 304 7.02 19.98 7.81
N ASN A 305 5.94 19.50 8.43
CA ASN A 305 5.85 19.26 9.87
C ASN A 305 5.87 17.76 10.23
N THR A 306 6.15 16.90 9.27
CA THR A 306 6.22 15.45 9.46
C THR A 306 7.63 15.05 9.84
N ARG A 307 7.79 14.12 10.78
CA ARG A 307 9.11 13.58 11.14
C ARG A 307 9.62 12.72 10.01
N LEU A 308 10.69 13.18 9.34
CA LEU A 308 11.37 12.43 8.31
C LEU A 308 12.74 12.00 8.83
N MET A 309 12.95 10.70 8.96
CA MET A 309 14.25 10.09 9.26
C MET A 309 14.75 9.42 7.99
N PHE A 310 16.00 9.66 7.66
CA PHE A 310 16.67 9.11 6.49
C PHE A 310 17.77 8.16 6.93
N HIS A 311 17.85 7.02 6.27
CA HIS A 311 18.91 6.06 6.53
C HIS A 311 19.56 5.65 5.21
N ASP A 312 20.84 5.94 5.09
CA ASP A 312 21.67 5.47 4.00
C ASP A 312 22.22 4.09 4.39
N PHE A 313 21.83 3.06 3.68
CA PHE A 313 22.53 1.79 3.71
C PHE A 313 23.83 1.96 2.90
N ASN A 314 24.91 2.36 3.57
CA ASN A 314 26.27 2.29 3.04
C ASN A 314 26.95 1.00 3.47
#